data_bf6d6fa5e4244f3f1d9a4c905b706ca8
#
_entry.id   bf6d6fa5e4244f3f1d9a4c905b706ca8
#
_cell.length_a   1.000
_cell.length_b   1.000
_cell.length_c   1.000
_cell.angle_alpha   90.00
_cell.angle_beta   90.00
_cell.angle_gamma   90.00
#
_symmetry.space_group_name_H-M   'P 1'
#
loop_
_entity.id
_entity.type
_entity.pdbx_description
1 polymer ?
#
loop_
_entity_poly.entity_id
_entity_poly.type
_entity_poly.pdbx_seq_one_letter_code
_entity_poly.pdbx_strand_id
1 'polypeptide(L)'
;DSTAALYLLREYWPRMTVYHLDTGDQFPETQVVVNQVEAEFIAATGRRFERVVTSAENTRNAYGLASDLVPVDNIPVGRMLSGRDVQIISRYDCCFITLMEPIHSRIQHDGISLLIRGQRDDEYAKQPKRSGDIDNGVEFLYPIQDWTGDQVSAYLKDNGHPIAPFYDRGARRAPECMGCTAWWDEGRGAYMREYHPIKFEQYKSNMQAIRAEIDRQYAMLDDQE
;
A
#
# COMPACT_ATOMS: atom_id res chain seq x y z
N ASP A 1 5.55 9.34 -4.62
CA ASP A 1 5.50 8.84 -6.00
C ASP A 1 4.22 9.29 -6.70
N SER A 2 3.03 8.85 -6.27
CA SER A 2 1.76 9.23 -6.90
C SER A 2 1.53 10.75 -6.91
N THR A 3 1.92 11.46 -5.85
CA THR A 3 1.86 12.92 -5.79
C THR A 3 2.76 13.55 -6.86
N ALA A 4 4.00 13.12 -7.00
CA ALA A 4 4.91 13.63 -8.03
C ALA A 4 4.38 13.39 -9.44
N ALA A 5 3.92 12.17 -9.73
CA ALA A 5 3.31 11.84 -11.03
C ALA A 5 2.10 12.72 -11.34
N LEU A 6 1.25 12.99 -10.34
CA LEU A 6 0.09 13.85 -10.50
C LEU A 6 0.49 15.30 -10.81
N TYR A 7 1.46 15.87 -10.09
CA TYR A 7 1.91 17.24 -10.32
C TYR A 7 2.66 17.42 -11.64
N LEU A 8 3.47 16.45 -12.07
CA LEU A 8 4.10 16.44 -13.39
C LEU A 8 3.07 16.56 -14.52
N LEU A 9 1.89 16.02 -14.32
CA LEU A 9 0.80 16.02 -15.30
C LEU A 9 -0.25 17.11 -15.01
N ARG A 10 0.09 18.18 -14.28
CA ARG A 10 -0.85 19.22 -13.84
C ARG A 10 -1.62 19.85 -14.99
N GLU A 11 -1.02 20.04 -16.14
CA GLU A 11 -1.67 20.58 -17.34
C GLU A 11 -2.83 19.70 -17.86
N TYR A 12 -2.79 18.39 -17.56
CA TYR A 12 -3.80 17.41 -17.96
C TYR A 12 -4.91 17.20 -16.92
N TRP A 13 -4.82 17.78 -15.73
CA TRP A 13 -5.82 17.61 -14.67
C TRP A 13 -7.28 17.81 -15.13
N PRO A 14 -7.61 18.79 -16.00
CA PRO A 14 -8.99 18.92 -16.49
C PRO A 14 -9.55 17.71 -17.24
N ARG A 15 -8.67 16.83 -17.73
CA ARG A 15 -9.04 15.61 -18.48
C ARG A 15 -8.82 14.32 -17.71
N MET A 16 -8.25 14.38 -16.50
CA MET A 16 -7.92 13.22 -15.67
C MET A 16 -9.02 12.93 -14.66
N THR A 17 -9.24 11.66 -14.36
CA THR A 17 -9.93 11.22 -13.15
C THR A 17 -8.88 10.69 -12.18
N VAL A 18 -8.88 11.21 -10.96
CA VAL A 18 -7.94 10.77 -9.92
C VAL A 18 -8.68 9.84 -8.97
N TYR A 19 -8.18 8.62 -8.83
CA TYR A 19 -8.69 7.64 -7.88
C TYR A 19 -7.85 7.65 -6.62
N HIS A 20 -8.52 7.75 -5.47
CA HIS A 20 -7.90 7.54 -4.16
C HIS A 20 -8.49 6.32 -3.49
N LEU A 21 -7.65 5.35 -3.22
CA LEU A 21 -8.02 4.18 -2.45
C LEU A 21 -7.89 4.47 -0.96
N ASP A 22 -9.01 4.38 -0.23
CA ASP A 22 -9.07 4.55 1.21
C ASP A 22 -9.30 3.19 1.88
N THR A 23 -8.31 2.71 2.60
CA THR A 23 -8.35 1.42 3.31
C THR A 23 -8.96 1.52 4.71
N GLY A 24 -9.32 2.72 5.16
CA GLY A 24 -9.75 2.99 6.53
C GLY A 24 -8.63 2.88 7.58
N ASP A 25 -7.38 2.62 7.15
CA ASP A 25 -6.23 2.38 8.04
C ASP A 25 -4.98 3.14 7.56
N GLN A 26 -5.17 4.29 6.92
CA GLN A 26 -4.06 5.12 6.45
C GLN A 26 -3.45 5.94 7.59
N PHE A 27 -2.18 6.29 7.45
CA PHE A 27 -1.55 7.24 8.37
C PHE A 27 -2.21 8.61 8.28
N PRO A 28 -2.41 9.32 9.41
CA PRO A 28 -2.96 10.68 9.41
C PRO A 28 -2.18 11.64 8.49
N GLU A 29 -0.86 11.49 8.43
CA GLU A 29 0.02 12.27 7.57
C GLU A 29 -0.28 12.06 6.08
N THR A 30 -0.64 10.84 5.68
CA THR A 30 -1.08 10.54 4.32
C THR A 30 -2.39 11.26 4.01
N GLN A 31 -3.35 11.24 4.94
CA GLN A 31 -4.63 11.94 4.78
C GLN A 31 -4.45 13.45 4.63
N VAL A 32 -3.51 14.04 5.38
CA VAL A 32 -3.18 15.48 5.23
C VAL A 32 -2.70 15.78 3.81
N VAL A 33 -1.76 14.99 3.30
CA VAL A 33 -1.25 15.15 1.92
C VAL A 33 -2.37 14.97 0.89
N VAL A 34 -3.17 13.93 1.02
CA VAL A 34 -4.29 13.66 0.09
C VAL A 34 -5.28 14.82 0.08
N ASN A 35 -5.67 15.33 1.26
CA ASN A 35 -6.62 16.44 1.37
C ASN A 35 -6.06 17.72 0.75
N GLN A 36 -4.77 18.01 0.93
CA GLN A 36 -4.12 19.18 0.34
C GLN A 36 -4.08 19.07 -1.18
N VAL A 37 -3.65 17.94 -1.72
CA VAL A 37 -3.59 17.71 -3.17
C VAL A 37 -4.99 17.73 -3.80
N GLU A 38 -5.99 17.13 -3.14
CA GLU A 38 -7.37 17.17 -3.60
C GLU A 38 -7.93 18.60 -3.62
N ALA A 39 -7.62 19.43 -2.61
CA ALA A 39 -8.05 20.83 -2.59
C ALA A 39 -7.49 21.61 -3.78
N GLU A 40 -6.22 21.41 -4.13
CA GLU A 40 -5.62 22.02 -5.32
C GLU A 40 -6.25 21.49 -6.62
N PHE A 41 -6.51 20.19 -6.69
CA PHE A 41 -7.19 19.58 -7.84
C PHE A 41 -8.61 20.15 -8.03
N ILE A 42 -9.37 20.32 -6.94
CA ILE A 42 -10.70 20.95 -6.98
C ILE A 42 -10.60 22.38 -7.47
N ALA A 43 -9.64 23.16 -6.95
CA ALA A 43 -9.44 24.55 -7.36
C ALA A 43 -9.11 24.67 -8.86
N ALA A 44 -8.38 23.71 -9.41
CA ALA A 44 -7.99 23.69 -10.82
C ALA A 44 -9.05 23.16 -11.77
N THR A 45 -9.91 22.22 -11.30
CA THR A 45 -10.80 21.45 -12.19
C THR A 45 -12.28 21.52 -11.84
N GLY A 46 -12.64 21.97 -10.64
CA GLY A 46 -13.99 21.89 -10.08
C GLY A 46 -14.41 20.46 -9.67
N ARG A 47 -13.54 19.45 -9.77
CA ARG A 47 -13.86 18.04 -9.53
C ARG A 47 -13.14 17.50 -8.31
N ARG A 48 -13.71 16.50 -7.66
CA ARG A 48 -13.10 15.75 -6.55
C ARG A 48 -12.37 14.50 -7.04
N PHE A 49 -11.58 13.92 -6.15
CA PHE A 49 -11.07 12.57 -6.34
C PHE A 49 -12.21 11.55 -6.24
N GLU A 50 -12.16 10.52 -7.09
CA GLU A 50 -13.00 9.35 -6.97
C GLU A 50 -12.48 8.48 -5.82
N ARG A 51 -13.36 8.13 -4.88
CA ARG A 51 -12.99 7.32 -3.72
C ARG A 51 -13.30 5.84 -3.98
N VAL A 52 -12.29 5.00 -3.79
CA VAL A 52 -12.45 3.55 -3.68
C VAL A 52 -12.24 3.20 -2.22
N VAL A 53 -13.33 2.82 -1.54
CA VAL A 53 -13.30 2.57 -0.09
C VAL A 53 -13.25 1.07 0.16
N THR A 54 -12.26 0.65 0.95
CA THR A 54 -12.09 -0.72 1.43
C THR A 54 -11.92 -0.73 2.94
N SER A 55 -11.63 -1.89 3.53
CA SER A 55 -11.36 -1.98 4.96
C SER A 55 -10.23 -2.97 5.23
N ALA A 56 -9.06 -2.45 5.55
CA ALA A 56 -7.94 -3.25 5.99
C ALA A 56 -8.24 -4.02 7.30
N GLU A 57 -9.08 -3.46 8.16
CA GLU A 57 -9.54 -4.12 9.38
C GLU A 57 -10.43 -5.33 9.06
N ASN A 58 -11.41 -5.19 8.17
CA ASN A 58 -12.25 -6.31 7.75
C ASN A 58 -11.43 -7.41 7.08
N THR A 59 -10.43 -7.05 6.26
CA THR A 59 -9.51 -8.03 5.66
C THR A 59 -8.74 -8.80 6.74
N ARG A 60 -8.20 -8.10 7.74
CA ARG A 60 -7.51 -8.75 8.87
C ARG A 60 -8.43 -9.65 9.68
N ASN A 61 -9.66 -9.23 9.94
CA ASN A 61 -10.64 -10.01 10.69
C ASN A 61 -11.08 -11.26 9.94
N ALA A 62 -11.21 -11.20 8.62
CA ALA A 62 -11.65 -12.30 7.78
C ALA A 62 -10.52 -13.30 7.42
N TYR A 63 -9.31 -12.79 7.21
CA TYR A 63 -8.21 -13.56 6.62
C TYR A 63 -6.96 -13.65 7.50
N GLY A 64 -6.91 -12.95 8.62
CA GLY A 64 -5.77 -12.91 9.53
C GLY A 64 -4.80 -11.75 9.28
N LEU A 65 -3.75 -11.69 10.10
CA LEU A 65 -2.73 -10.65 10.06
C LEU A 65 -1.81 -10.84 8.85
N ALA A 66 -1.50 -9.76 8.13
CA ALA A 66 -0.55 -9.81 7.02
C ALA A 66 0.86 -10.11 7.52
N SER A 67 1.56 -11.03 6.87
CA SER A 67 2.90 -11.46 7.28
C SER A 67 3.80 -11.73 6.08
N ASP A 68 5.11 -11.56 6.27
CA ASP A 68 6.15 -11.92 5.31
C ASP A 68 6.49 -13.41 5.34
N LEU A 69 6.15 -14.10 6.44
CA LEU A 69 6.22 -15.56 6.58
C LEU A 69 4.83 -16.10 6.87
N VAL A 70 4.42 -17.12 6.12
CA VAL A 70 3.10 -17.75 6.28
C VAL A 70 3.30 -19.24 6.42
N PRO A 71 3.04 -19.81 7.61
CA PRO A 71 3.05 -21.24 7.83
C PRO A 71 2.01 -21.96 6.97
N VAL A 72 2.29 -23.22 6.61
CA VAL A 72 1.47 -24.01 5.68
C VAL A 72 0.02 -24.18 6.15
N ASP A 73 -0.24 -24.24 7.46
CA ASP A 73 -1.60 -24.31 8.02
C ASP A 73 -2.41 -23.03 7.80
N ASN A 74 -1.75 -21.92 7.49
CA ASN A 74 -2.38 -20.61 7.28
C ASN A 74 -2.68 -20.30 5.80
N ILE A 75 -2.21 -21.11 4.86
CA ILE A 75 -2.64 -21.00 3.45
C ILE A 75 -4.06 -21.60 3.28
N PRO A 76 -4.84 -21.22 2.25
CA PRO A 76 -6.24 -21.66 2.12
C PRO A 76 -6.47 -23.16 2.24
N VAL A 77 -5.65 -23.96 1.56
CA VAL A 77 -5.75 -25.42 1.60
C VAL A 77 -5.32 -25.97 2.97
N GLY A 78 -4.22 -25.46 3.55
CA GLY A 78 -3.73 -25.85 4.86
C GLY A 78 -4.77 -25.61 5.95
N ARG A 79 -5.46 -24.48 5.91
CA ARG A 79 -6.56 -24.15 6.84
C ARG A 79 -7.73 -25.12 6.71
N MET A 80 -8.13 -25.44 5.48
CA MET A 80 -9.21 -26.39 5.23
C MET A 80 -8.86 -27.78 5.79
N LEU A 81 -7.60 -28.20 5.66
CA LEU A 81 -7.15 -29.53 6.11
C LEU A 81 -6.88 -29.60 7.62
N SER A 82 -6.31 -28.53 8.21
CA SER A 82 -6.01 -28.49 9.64
C SER A 82 -7.22 -28.18 10.51
N GLY A 83 -8.28 -27.60 9.93
CA GLY A 83 -9.46 -27.14 10.66
C GLY A 83 -9.19 -25.98 11.62
N ARG A 84 -8.05 -25.30 11.49
CA ARG A 84 -7.66 -24.19 12.37
C ARG A 84 -8.20 -22.86 11.86
N ASP A 85 -8.45 -21.95 12.78
CA ASP A 85 -8.77 -20.56 12.46
C ASP A 85 -7.58 -19.87 11.81
N VAL A 86 -7.88 -18.89 10.95
CA VAL A 86 -6.85 -18.07 10.30
C VAL A 86 -6.18 -17.19 11.32
N GLN A 87 -4.86 -17.24 11.35
CA GLN A 87 -4.04 -16.34 12.14
C GLN A 87 -3.25 -15.35 11.28
N ILE A 88 -2.79 -15.82 10.13
CA ILE A 88 -1.86 -15.11 9.25
C ILE A 88 -2.29 -15.25 7.79
N ILE A 89 -2.13 -14.18 7.01
CA ILE A 89 -2.28 -14.16 5.55
C ILE A 89 -0.99 -13.65 4.92
N SER A 90 -0.66 -14.09 3.71
CA SER A 90 0.49 -13.53 3.00
C SER A 90 0.28 -12.03 2.73
N ARG A 91 1.37 -11.24 2.79
CA ARG A 91 1.32 -9.81 2.48
C ARG A 91 0.74 -9.53 1.11
N TYR A 92 1.04 -10.37 0.12
CA TYR A 92 0.56 -10.19 -1.24
C TYR A 92 -0.95 -10.43 -1.36
N ASP A 93 -1.47 -11.46 -0.70
CA ASP A 93 -2.92 -11.74 -0.70
C ASP A 93 -3.68 -10.63 0.05
N CYS A 94 -3.15 -10.17 1.19
CA CYS A 94 -3.73 -9.04 1.91
C CYS A 94 -3.75 -7.77 1.05
N CYS A 95 -2.63 -7.41 0.42
CA CYS A 95 -2.55 -6.26 -0.48
C CYS A 95 -3.45 -6.43 -1.72
N PHE A 96 -3.54 -7.66 -2.26
CA PHE A 96 -4.42 -7.93 -3.38
C PHE A 96 -5.89 -7.66 -3.02
N ILE A 97 -6.38 -8.25 -1.93
CA ILE A 97 -7.78 -8.11 -1.47
C ILE A 97 -8.10 -6.66 -1.07
N THR A 98 -7.17 -6.01 -0.37
CA THR A 98 -7.45 -4.69 0.22
C THR A 98 -7.20 -3.53 -0.74
N LEU A 99 -6.24 -3.66 -1.67
CA LEU A 99 -5.77 -2.56 -2.50
C LEU A 99 -5.97 -2.83 -4.00
N MET A 100 -5.42 -3.96 -4.50
CA MET A 100 -5.27 -4.15 -5.94
C MET A 100 -6.59 -4.50 -6.63
N GLU A 101 -7.30 -5.49 -6.10
CA GLU A 101 -8.56 -5.94 -6.68
C GLU A 101 -9.63 -4.82 -6.68
N PRO A 102 -9.89 -4.09 -5.58
CA PRO A 102 -10.89 -3.04 -5.56
C PRO A 102 -10.61 -1.90 -6.54
N ILE A 103 -9.36 -1.45 -6.64
CA ILE A 103 -9.01 -0.39 -7.60
C ILE A 103 -9.08 -0.90 -9.04
N HIS A 104 -8.67 -2.15 -9.29
CA HIS A 104 -8.73 -2.76 -10.62
C HIS A 104 -10.18 -2.94 -11.09
N SER A 105 -11.04 -3.48 -10.23
CA SER A 105 -12.48 -3.61 -10.50
C SER A 105 -13.12 -2.25 -10.80
N ARG A 106 -12.75 -1.20 -10.07
CA ARG A 106 -13.25 0.16 -10.33
C ARG A 106 -12.77 0.71 -11.67
N ILE A 107 -11.51 0.53 -12.01
CA ILE A 107 -10.93 0.95 -13.31
C ILE A 107 -11.63 0.27 -14.47
N GLN A 108 -11.89 -1.03 -14.36
CA GLN A 108 -12.64 -1.78 -15.38
C GLN A 108 -14.10 -1.32 -15.49
N HIS A 109 -14.78 -1.13 -14.36
CA HIS A 109 -16.15 -0.65 -14.31
C HIS A 109 -16.32 0.72 -14.99
N ASP A 110 -15.39 1.62 -14.75
CA ASP A 110 -15.41 2.98 -15.31
C ASP A 110 -14.89 3.05 -16.76
N GLY A 111 -14.46 1.93 -17.35
CA GLY A 111 -14.02 1.84 -18.74
C GLY A 111 -12.74 2.64 -19.02
N ILE A 112 -11.82 2.71 -18.06
CA ILE A 112 -10.56 3.45 -18.18
C ILE A 112 -9.65 2.75 -19.19
N SER A 113 -9.15 3.52 -20.18
CA SER A 113 -8.24 3.02 -21.22
C SER A 113 -6.77 3.39 -20.98
N LEU A 114 -6.48 4.37 -20.12
CA LEU A 114 -5.13 4.78 -19.73
C LEU A 114 -5.04 4.88 -18.21
N LEU A 115 -4.18 4.07 -17.60
CA LEU A 115 -3.88 4.08 -16.18
C LEU A 115 -2.52 4.72 -15.90
N ILE A 116 -2.54 5.83 -15.17
CA ILE A 116 -1.33 6.55 -14.78
C ILE A 116 -1.02 6.24 -13.32
N ARG A 117 0.23 5.83 -13.03
CA ARG A 117 0.70 5.51 -11.67
C ARG A 117 2.08 6.09 -11.42
N GLY A 118 2.37 6.36 -10.15
CA GLY A 118 3.68 6.82 -9.70
C GLY A 118 4.66 5.68 -9.41
N GLN A 119 4.68 4.61 -10.21
CA GLN A 119 5.59 3.48 -10.03
C GLN A 119 6.96 3.79 -10.63
N ARG A 120 8.03 3.31 -9.98
CA ARG A 120 9.42 3.53 -10.39
C ARG A 120 10.18 2.21 -10.56
N ASP A 121 11.19 2.19 -11.44
CA ASP A 121 12.00 0.99 -11.71
C ASP A 121 12.85 0.56 -10.49
N ASP A 122 13.19 1.48 -9.57
CA ASP A 122 13.99 1.18 -8.38
C ASP A 122 13.21 0.57 -7.21
N GLU A 123 11.86 0.47 -7.31
CA GLU A 123 11.03 -0.09 -6.23
C GLU A 123 11.06 -1.62 -6.17
N TYR A 124 11.29 -2.28 -7.31
CA TYR A 124 11.26 -3.73 -7.42
C TYR A 124 12.40 -4.23 -8.31
N ALA A 125 12.93 -5.40 -7.99
CA ALA A 125 13.96 -6.05 -8.81
C ALA A 125 13.49 -6.32 -10.25
N LYS A 126 12.18 -6.51 -10.45
CA LYS A 126 11.54 -6.65 -11.76
C LYS A 126 10.17 -6.01 -11.74
N GLN A 127 9.99 -5.02 -12.59
CA GLN A 127 8.68 -4.37 -12.74
C GLN A 127 7.71 -5.28 -13.49
N PRO A 128 6.48 -5.46 -13.00
CA PRO A 128 5.48 -6.30 -13.65
C PRO A 128 4.91 -5.66 -14.92
N LYS A 129 4.91 -4.34 -15.02
CA LYS A 129 4.45 -3.54 -16.16
C LYS A 129 5.36 -2.33 -16.34
N ARG A 130 5.44 -1.84 -17.57
CA ARG A 130 6.18 -0.62 -17.95
C ARG A 130 5.27 0.35 -18.68
N SER A 131 5.71 1.60 -18.82
CA SER A 131 5.00 2.58 -19.67
C SER A 131 4.88 2.07 -21.10
N GLY A 132 3.67 2.14 -21.65
CA GLY A 132 3.32 1.63 -22.98
C GLY A 132 2.83 0.18 -23.00
N ASP A 133 2.95 -0.57 -21.90
CA ASP A 133 2.33 -1.89 -21.82
C ASP A 133 0.80 -1.77 -21.84
N ILE A 134 0.15 -2.73 -22.49
CA ILE A 134 -1.33 -2.83 -22.53
C ILE A 134 -1.74 -4.14 -21.90
N ASP A 135 -2.69 -4.09 -20.97
CA ASP A 135 -3.28 -5.27 -20.35
C ASP A 135 -4.80 -5.10 -20.24
N ASN A 136 -5.54 -6.09 -20.74
CA ASN A 136 -7.01 -6.06 -20.77
C ASN A 136 -7.59 -4.75 -21.36
N GLY A 137 -6.94 -4.17 -22.37
CA GLY A 137 -7.36 -2.94 -23.03
C GLY A 137 -7.01 -1.65 -22.29
N VAL A 138 -6.28 -1.74 -21.19
CA VAL A 138 -5.79 -0.59 -20.41
C VAL A 138 -4.31 -0.40 -20.69
N GLU A 139 -3.92 0.77 -21.19
CA GLU A 139 -2.53 1.19 -21.34
C GLU A 139 -1.99 1.71 -20.00
N PHE A 140 -0.72 1.41 -19.68
CA PHE A 140 -0.04 1.87 -18.48
C PHE A 140 0.93 2.99 -18.80
N LEU A 141 0.90 4.06 -17.97
CA LEU A 141 1.85 5.18 -18.04
C LEU A 141 2.44 5.44 -16.65
N TYR A 142 3.76 5.37 -16.54
CA TYR A 142 4.52 5.67 -15.33
C TYR A 142 5.41 6.90 -15.56
N PRO A 143 4.93 8.13 -15.30
CA PRO A 143 5.64 9.37 -15.66
C PRO A 143 7.00 9.55 -14.98
N ILE A 144 7.20 8.85 -13.86
CA ILE A 144 8.43 8.87 -13.06
C ILE A 144 9.16 7.53 -13.05
N GLN A 145 8.92 6.68 -14.08
CA GLN A 145 9.45 5.32 -14.13
C GLN A 145 10.96 5.25 -13.89
N ASP A 146 11.71 6.15 -14.52
CA ASP A 146 13.17 6.20 -14.48
C ASP A 146 13.73 7.04 -13.29
N TRP A 147 12.86 7.55 -12.41
CA TRP A 147 13.28 8.36 -11.28
C TRP A 147 13.67 7.50 -10.07
N THR A 148 14.63 8.00 -9.28
CA THR A 148 14.92 7.47 -7.95
C THR A 148 14.02 8.11 -6.89
N GLY A 149 13.90 7.47 -5.72
CA GLY A 149 13.19 8.05 -4.57
C GLY A 149 13.72 9.43 -4.16
N ASP A 150 15.03 9.65 -4.27
CA ASP A 150 15.66 10.95 -3.97
C ASP A 150 15.24 12.02 -4.98
N GLN A 151 15.16 11.68 -6.26
CA GLN A 151 14.67 12.61 -7.29
C GLN A 151 13.20 12.99 -7.08
N VAL A 152 12.35 12.02 -6.69
CA VAL A 152 10.95 12.31 -6.31
C VAL A 152 10.89 13.26 -5.13
N SER A 153 11.66 13.00 -4.09
CA SER A 153 11.71 13.85 -2.88
C SER A 153 12.21 15.26 -3.20
N ALA A 154 13.27 15.36 -3.99
CA ALA A 154 13.81 16.65 -4.44
C ALA A 154 12.76 17.43 -5.26
N TYR A 155 12.14 16.79 -6.25
CA TYR A 155 11.12 17.41 -7.07
C TYR A 155 9.95 17.98 -6.24
N LEU A 156 9.42 17.20 -5.30
CA LEU A 156 8.32 17.66 -4.46
C LEU A 156 8.74 18.84 -3.57
N LYS A 157 9.92 18.78 -2.94
CA LYS A 157 10.44 19.85 -2.08
C LYS A 157 10.75 21.12 -2.84
N ASP A 158 11.45 21.03 -3.97
CA ASP A 158 11.89 22.17 -4.78
C ASP A 158 10.70 22.95 -5.38
N ASN A 159 9.58 22.25 -5.63
CA ASN A 159 8.37 22.87 -6.16
C ASN A 159 7.32 23.18 -5.06
N GLY A 160 7.64 22.96 -3.78
CA GLY A 160 6.72 23.23 -2.66
C GLY A 160 5.48 22.35 -2.66
N HIS A 161 5.56 21.16 -3.25
CA HIS A 161 4.46 20.21 -3.30
C HIS A 161 4.34 19.41 -2.00
N PRO A 162 3.14 18.94 -1.64
CA PRO A 162 2.93 18.18 -0.42
C PRO A 162 3.73 16.87 -0.40
N ILE A 163 4.40 16.62 0.72
CA ILE A 163 5.12 15.39 0.99
C ILE A 163 4.84 14.95 2.43
N ALA A 164 4.60 13.67 2.65
CA ALA A 164 4.35 13.17 3.99
C ALA A 164 5.63 13.19 4.84
N PRO A 165 5.59 13.68 6.08
CA PRO A 165 6.77 13.86 6.93
C PRO A 165 7.47 12.54 7.31
N PHE A 166 6.82 11.41 7.21
CA PHE A 166 7.44 10.12 7.53
C PHE A 166 8.60 9.77 6.60
N TYR A 167 8.68 10.31 5.38
CA TYR A 167 9.82 10.12 4.50
C TYR A 167 11.11 10.75 5.05
N ASP A 168 11.00 11.91 5.68
CA ASP A 168 12.13 12.59 6.34
C ASP A 168 12.44 11.98 7.73
N ARG A 169 11.60 11.08 8.22
CA ARG A 169 11.67 10.46 9.55
C ARG A 169 12.00 8.96 9.51
N GLY A 170 12.61 8.49 8.46
CA GLY A 170 13.18 7.16 8.36
C GLY A 170 12.25 6.07 7.80
N ALA A 171 11.05 6.41 7.31
CA ALA A 171 10.26 5.46 6.55
C ALA A 171 10.92 5.21 5.18
N ARG A 172 11.26 3.96 4.90
CA ARG A 172 11.92 3.58 3.65
C ARG A 172 10.97 3.49 2.46
N ARG A 173 9.70 3.28 2.72
CA ARG A 173 8.61 3.19 1.73
C ARG A 173 7.37 3.86 2.28
N ALA A 174 6.43 4.22 1.40
CA ALA A 174 5.12 4.72 1.80
C ALA A 174 4.29 3.59 2.42
N PRO A 175 4.00 3.62 3.74
CA PRO A 175 3.16 2.62 4.35
C PRO A 175 1.70 2.89 3.99
N GLU A 176 1.10 2.00 3.22
CA GLU A 176 -0.31 2.12 2.79
C GLU A 176 -1.28 1.97 3.96
N CYS A 177 -1.06 0.94 4.80
CA CYS A 177 -1.89 0.67 5.97
C CYS A 177 -1.07 0.83 7.24
N MET A 178 -1.53 1.66 8.17
CA MET A 178 -0.87 1.90 9.46
C MET A 178 -0.74 0.61 10.29
N GLY A 179 -1.80 -0.18 10.36
CA GLY A 179 -1.85 -1.43 11.13
C GLY A 179 -1.27 -2.65 10.40
N CYS A 180 -0.62 -2.50 9.25
CA CYS A 180 -0.02 -3.62 8.52
C CYS A 180 1.16 -4.21 9.29
N THR A 181 1.18 -5.53 9.42
CA THR A 181 2.19 -6.31 10.14
C THR A 181 3.19 -7.03 9.24
N ALA A 182 3.12 -6.82 7.94
CA ALA A 182 4.07 -7.27 6.94
C ALA A 182 5.04 -6.15 6.53
N TRP A 183 5.91 -6.43 5.55
CA TRP A 183 6.93 -5.50 5.07
C TRP A 183 7.90 -5.12 6.21
N TRP A 184 8.52 -6.11 6.82
CA TRP A 184 9.32 -5.94 8.03
C TRP A 184 10.55 -5.06 7.86
N ASP A 185 10.99 -4.86 6.63
CA ASP A 185 12.11 -4.00 6.23
C ASP A 185 11.77 -2.51 6.08
N GLU A 186 10.51 -2.11 6.18
CA GLU A 186 10.07 -0.71 5.94
C GLU A 186 10.39 0.28 7.06
N GLY A 187 10.73 -0.20 8.26
CA GLY A 187 10.99 0.68 9.41
C GLY A 187 9.74 1.21 10.12
N ARG A 188 8.55 0.75 9.74
CA ARG A 188 7.24 1.15 10.27
C ARG A 188 7.17 1.10 11.79
N GLY A 189 7.63 0.01 12.41
CA GLY A 189 7.59 -0.15 13.87
C GLY A 189 8.36 0.93 14.62
N ALA A 190 9.51 1.36 14.10
CA ALA A 190 10.30 2.45 14.70
C ALA A 190 9.54 3.79 14.59
N TYR A 191 9.00 4.10 13.41
CA TYR A 191 8.22 5.29 13.18
C TYR A 191 6.98 5.33 14.08
N MET A 192 6.19 4.25 14.13
CA MET A 192 4.99 4.19 14.97
C MET A 192 5.29 4.33 16.46
N ARG A 193 6.40 3.76 16.94
CA ARG A 193 6.80 3.86 18.35
C ARG A 193 7.01 5.31 18.76
N GLU A 194 7.59 6.11 17.89
CA GLU A 194 7.94 7.51 18.16
C GLU A 194 6.74 8.46 17.93
N TYR A 195 6.01 8.28 16.85
CA TYR A 195 4.98 9.26 16.42
C TYR A 195 3.54 8.80 16.68
N HIS A 196 3.29 7.49 16.84
CA HIS A 196 1.96 6.90 17.05
C HIS A 196 1.97 5.83 18.16
N PRO A 197 2.40 6.16 19.42
CA PRO A 197 2.67 5.17 20.46
C PRO A 197 1.43 4.32 20.82
N ILE A 198 0.22 4.89 20.80
CA ILE A 198 -1.01 4.14 21.09
C ILE A 198 -1.25 3.06 20.02
N LYS A 199 -1.09 3.40 18.75
CA LYS A 199 -1.22 2.43 17.64
C LYS A 199 -0.06 1.43 17.60
N PHE A 200 1.12 1.84 18.06
CA PHE A 200 2.27 0.96 18.17
C PHE A 200 2.03 -0.21 19.12
N GLU A 201 1.32 -0.03 20.25
CA GLU A 201 1.03 -1.15 21.17
C GLU A 201 0.13 -2.22 20.49
N GLN A 202 -0.85 -1.82 19.70
CA GLN A 202 -1.63 -2.77 18.91
C GLN A 202 -0.78 -3.47 17.85
N TYR A 203 0.05 -2.71 17.12
CA TYR A 203 0.99 -3.26 16.15
C TYR A 203 1.92 -4.30 16.78
N LYS A 204 2.49 -3.98 17.94
CA LYS A 204 3.37 -4.87 18.71
C LYS A 204 2.67 -6.15 19.14
N SER A 205 1.43 -6.04 19.63
CA SER A 205 0.61 -7.21 19.99
C SER A 205 0.36 -8.12 18.77
N ASN A 206 0.02 -7.52 17.62
CA ASN A 206 -0.18 -8.25 16.38
C ASN A 206 1.11 -8.94 15.89
N MET A 207 2.27 -8.27 16.01
CA MET A 207 3.58 -8.89 15.67
C MET A 207 3.92 -10.05 16.60
N GLN A 208 3.54 -9.97 17.88
CA GLN A 208 3.72 -11.08 18.83
C GLN A 208 2.82 -12.28 18.46
N ALA A 209 1.59 -12.03 18.03
CA ALA A 209 0.70 -13.09 17.57
C ALA A 209 1.24 -13.81 16.31
N ILE A 210 1.78 -13.04 15.35
CA ILE A 210 2.45 -13.61 14.17
C ILE A 210 3.63 -14.48 14.60
N ARG A 211 4.48 -13.96 15.50
CA ARG A 211 5.64 -14.70 15.99
C ARG A 211 5.22 -16.00 16.66
N ALA A 212 4.23 -15.97 17.53
CA ALA A 212 3.73 -17.18 18.21
C ALA A 212 3.24 -18.24 17.23
N GLU A 213 2.59 -17.88 16.13
CA GLU A 213 2.13 -18.81 15.11
C GLU A 213 3.31 -19.38 14.29
N ILE A 214 4.32 -18.56 13.98
CA ILE A 214 5.54 -19.03 13.32
C ILE A 214 6.32 -19.98 14.23
N ASP A 215 6.52 -19.62 15.51
CA ASP A 215 7.24 -20.42 16.50
C ASP A 215 6.53 -21.78 16.72
N ARG A 216 5.19 -21.81 16.69
CA ARG A 216 4.42 -23.05 16.74
C ARG A 216 4.77 -24.00 15.59
N GLN A 217 4.96 -23.48 14.40
CA GLN A 217 5.36 -24.31 13.24
C GLN A 217 6.81 -24.76 13.35
N TYR A 218 7.70 -23.91 13.85
CA TYR A 218 9.10 -24.28 14.07
C TYR A 218 9.26 -25.38 15.12
N ALA A 219 8.45 -25.37 16.18
CA ALA A 219 8.47 -26.44 17.20
C ALA A 219 8.22 -27.83 16.62
N MET A 220 7.56 -27.95 15.47
CA MET A 220 7.38 -29.23 14.78
C MET A 220 8.67 -29.77 14.13
N LEU A 221 9.69 -28.91 13.92
CA LEU A 221 10.99 -29.34 13.42
C LEU A 221 11.85 -29.96 14.55
N ASP A 222 11.70 -29.45 15.78
CA ASP A 222 12.46 -29.95 16.93
C ASP A 222 12.14 -31.43 17.20
N ASP A 223 10.93 -31.88 16.85
CA ASP A 223 10.50 -33.30 16.97
C ASP A 223 11.11 -34.20 15.86
N GLN A 224 11.82 -33.64 14.88
CA GLN A 224 12.45 -34.37 13.77
C GLN A 224 13.96 -34.59 13.98
N GLU A 225 14.57 -33.94 14.97
CA GLU A 225 15.98 -34.11 15.35
C GLU A 225 16.13 -35.19 16.47
#